data_5c011304729c5031fdb5d261fc31fb51
#
_entry.id   5c011304729c5031fdb5d261fc31fb51
#
_cell.length_a   1.000
_cell.length_b   1.000
_cell.length_c   1.000
_cell.angle_alpha   90.00
_cell.angle_beta   90.00
_cell.angle_gamma   90.00
#
_symmetry.space_group_name_H-M   'P 1'
#
loop_
_entity.id
_entity.type
_entity.pdbx_description
1 polymer ?
#
loop_
_entity_poly.entity_id
_entity_poly.type
_entity_poly.pdbx_seq_one_letter_code
_entity_poly.pdbx_strand_id
1 'polypeptide(L)'
;MSHGSRILSVIAAGTLFACAHSVQAADFAGSVQGVVKSASGQALSGAYVKLSNPERRLTFMVISQADGRYTMNNLPPGDYTVQGVGNGFQSKLTPVTLASGKPATADVSLTDQQGDMVPNGWIRSPGRVAGNELDSERAPPALPAGEGKAIVEQKCGQCHFLHRLTQMRWTQKNWEKKITWMRERVHERPGAVDLTDQEEKIVVEYLAKHYSNTTPKADPNGRLSRTLLQGAAAKYIAVDFEVPNTDSALHDVAVDPRGIAWVNQLNQYKIGRFDPSTYEFTDIPLPPGPRKIGVLDHAGPPVRGAGDAIWMGEVGANRRWLQFDTKYQEFTTFPVPAGFNGPITGNSMRVDPNGKMVWSTTRNRIVGLNIQTKQYVAYEIPHWVEHKDNPGGYGIDVAGDGAVWFAEREANKIGRLDPATGKIVEYPTPGKDIPRRMGADWEGNIWVGFHQAGKLVKIDHKTGKMTFYTPPTENNGAYHVVADPKNKVIWVTLQTSDKIARFDPKTETWTEFSLPIVESDARRIDIDPSNPNRIWWSGDTSSHLGYIEVLDQ
;
A
#
# COMPACT_ATOMS: atom_id res chain seq x y z
N MET A 1 59.19 49.72 -30.62
CA MET A 1 59.10 49.78 -29.16
C MET A 1 57.63 49.71 -28.81
N SER A 2 57.14 48.54 -28.49
CA SER A 2 55.82 48.39 -27.83
C SER A 2 55.82 47.04 -27.11
N HIS A 3 55.71 47.10 -25.81
CA HIS A 3 55.67 45.94 -24.93
C HIS A 3 54.27 45.28 -24.97
N GLY A 4 54.22 44.02 -25.36
CA GLY A 4 53.02 43.17 -25.23
C GLY A 4 53.07 42.42 -23.92
N SER A 5 52.10 42.71 -23.06
CA SER A 5 51.86 42.01 -21.78
C SER A 5 51.08 40.74 -22.05
N ARG A 6 51.64 39.57 -21.72
CA ARG A 6 50.93 38.28 -21.73
C ARG A 6 50.32 38.03 -20.37
N ILE A 7 49.01 37.96 -20.33
CA ILE A 7 48.25 37.50 -19.15
C ILE A 7 48.19 35.97 -19.20
N LEU A 8 48.81 35.30 -18.23
CA LEU A 8 48.66 33.87 -18.00
C LEU A 8 47.36 33.65 -17.16
N SER A 9 46.37 33.04 -17.77
CA SER A 9 45.20 32.52 -17.03
C SER A 9 45.55 31.14 -16.49
N VAL A 10 45.63 31.02 -15.17
CA VAL A 10 45.74 29.75 -14.46
C VAL A 10 44.32 29.20 -14.26
N ILE A 11 43.98 28.13 -14.97
CA ILE A 11 42.76 27.35 -14.73
C ILE A 11 43.08 26.36 -13.62
N ALA A 12 42.56 26.59 -12.44
CA ALA A 12 42.58 25.62 -11.35
C ALA A 12 41.48 24.57 -11.60
N ALA A 13 41.85 23.39 -12.04
CA ALA A 13 40.99 22.23 -12.11
C ALA A 13 40.77 21.69 -10.70
N GLY A 14 39.63 22.03 -10.08
CA GLY A 14 39.20 21.44 -8.84
C GLY A 14 38.66 20.04 -9.11
N THR A 15 39.41 19.02 -8.76
CA THR A 15 38.95 17.61 -8.75
C THR A 15 38.05 17.42 -7.56
N LEU A 16 36.75 17.42 -7.78
CA LEU A 16 35.77 16.93 -6.81
C LEU A 16 35.92 15.41 -6.71
N PHE A 17 36.58 14.94 -5.66
CA PHE A 17 36.51 13.55 -5.24
C PHE A 17 35.09 13.30 -4.66
N ALA A 18 34.18 12.76 -5.47
CA ALA A 18 32.98 12.14 -4.96
C ALA A 18 33.41 10.84 -4.25
N CYS A 19 33.47 10.85 -2.93
CA CYS A 19 33.54 9.64 -2.15
C CYS A 19 32.22 8.89 -2.33
N ALA A 20 32.18 7.97 -3.29
CA ALA A 20 31.16 6.94 -3.33
C ALA A 20 31.38 6.05 -2.08
N HIS A 21 30.62 6.34 -1.03
CA HIS A 21 30.49 5.39 0.08
C HIS A 21 29.70 4.21 -0.48
N SER A 22 30.38 3.13 -0.80
CA SER A 22 29.74 1.82 -0.93
C SER A 22 29.16 1.48 0.45
N VAL A 23 27.86 1.69 0.64
CA VAL A 23 27.16 1.17 1.81
C VAL A 23 27.22 -0.35 1.66
N GLN A 24 28.14 -0.97 2.39
CA GLN A 24 28.21 -2.41 2.53
C GLN A 24 26.97 -2.81 3.30
N ALA A 25 26.19 -3.75 2.77
CA ALA A 25 25.01 -4.27 3.45
C ALA A 25 25.44 -4.66 4.88
N ALA A 26 24.79 -4.09 5.88
CA ALA A 26 25.03 -4.46 7.26
C ALA A 26 24.33 -5.81 7.48
N ASP A 27 25.06 -6.91 7.30
CA ASP A 27 24.59 -8.20 7.78
C ASP A 27 24.49 -8.12 9.31
N PHE A 28 23.27 -7.86 9.79
CA PHE A 28 23.00 -7.92 11.21
C PHE A 28 23.11 -9.38 11.66
N ALA A 29 24.20 -9.73 12.32
CA ALA A 29 24.43 -11.08 12.84
C ALA A 29 23.64 -11.35 14.13
N GLY A 30 22.74 -10.44 14.53
CA GLY A 30 21.92 -10.59 15.73
C GLY A 30 20.75 -11.57 15.50
N SER A 31 20.46 -12.39 16.52
CA SER A 31 19.28 -13.26 16.51
C SER A 31 18.64 -13.36 17.89
N VAL A 32 17.33 -13.57 17.91
CA VAL A 32 16.58 -13.92 19.11
C VAL A 32 15.91 -15.27 18.88
N GLN A 33 16.07 -16.17 19.81
CA GLN A 33 15.49 -17.52 19.78
C GLN A 33 14.83 -17.85 21.11
N GLY A 34 13.94 -18.83 21.13
CA GLY A 34 13.30 -19.28 22.36
C GLY A 34 12.24 -20.35 22.12
N VAL A 35 11.48 -20.62 23.15
CA VAL A 35 10.37 -21.59 23.14
C VAL A 35 9.07 -20.90 23.57
N VAL A 36 8.00 -21.12 22.82
CA VAL A 36 6.65 -20.73 23.21
C VAL A 36 6.01 -21.88 23.99
N LYS A 37 5.49 -21.58 25.19
CA LYS A 37 4.84 -22.55 26.07
C LYS A 37 3.44 -22.09 26.45
N SER A 38 2.54 -23.03 26.71
CA SER A 38 1.25 -22.77 27.37
C SER A 38 1.44 -22.43 28.85
N ALA A 39 0.39 -22.01 29.52
CA ALA A 39 0.39 -21.81 30.99
C ALA A 39 0.75 -23.09 31.78
N SER A 40 0.48 -24.28 31.21
CA SER A 40 0.85 -25.56 31.79
C SER A 40 2.29 -26.01 31.48
N GLY A 41 3.06 -25.20 30.74
CA GLY A 41 4.44 -25.51 30.34
C GLY A 41 4.57 -26.35 29.06
N GLN A 42 3.47 -26.72 28.42
CA GLN A 42 3.50 -27.47 27.16
C GLN A 42 4.00 -26.56 26.00
N ALA A 43 4.93 -27.07 25.20
CA ALA A 43 5.41 -26.37 24.01
C ALA A 43 4.31 -26.18 22.95
N LEU A 44 4.24 -25.01 22.34
CA LEU A 44 3.20 -24.64 21.38
C LEU A 44 3.81 -24.31 20.01
N SER A 45 3.51 -25.13 19.00
CA SER A 45 3.80 -24.85 17.59
C SER A 45 2.67 -24.03 16.97
N GLY A 46 3.00 -23.11 16.06
CA GLY A 46 2.02 -22.29 15.34
C GLY A 46 1.60 -21.01 16.08
N ALA A 47 2.25 -20.64 17.16
CA ALA A 47 2.03 -19.37 17.84
C ALA A 47 2.84 -18.24 17.17
N TYR A 48 2.26 -17.06 17.12
CA TYR A 48 2.96 -15.84 16.70
C TYR A 48 3.95 -15.41 17.79
N VAL A 49 5.14 -15.00 17.39
CA VAL A 49 6.11 -14.37 18.27
C VAL A 49 6.50 -13.02 17.67
N LYS A 50 6.15 -11.95 18.34
CA LYS A 50 6.45 -10.58 17.95
C LYS A 50 7.66 -10.06 18.71
N LEU A 51 8.56 -9.40 17.97
CA LEU A 51 9.74 -8.74 18.51
C LEU A 51 9.66 -7.25 18.10
N SER A 52 9.42 -6.36 19.04
CA SER A 52 9.26 -4.93 18.74
C SER A 52 10.45 -4.14 19.27
N ASN A 53 11.04 -3.31 18.42
CA ASN A 53 12.07 -2.33 18.75
C ASN A 53 11.52 -0.92 18.47
N PRO A 54 10.98 -0.23 19.49
CA PRO A 54 10.36 1.09 19.31
C PRO A 54 11.33 2.19 18.87
N GLU A 55 12.60 2.12 19.29
CA GLU A 55 13.61 3.10 18.91
C GLU A 55 13.85 3.08 17.39
N ARG A 56 13.89 1.88 16.81
CA ARG A 56 14.04 1.69 15.37
C ARG A 56 12.72 1.67 14.60
N ARG A 57 11.57 1.77 15.29
CA ARG A 57 10.22 1.69 14.69
C ARG A 57 9.97 0.38 13.95
N LEU A 58 10.56 -0.71 14.40
CA LEU A 58 10.51 -2.02 13.77
C LEU A 58 9.71 -3.01 14.61
N THR A 59 8.90 -3.81 13.95
CA THR A 59 8.27 -4.99 14.53
C THR A 59 8.51 -6.18 13.62
N PHE A 60 9.12 -7.21 14.18
CA PHE A 60 9.31 -8.50 13.52
C PHE A 60 8.30 -9.50 14.07
N MET A 61 7.84 -10.41 13.23
CA MET A 61 6.97 -11.49 13.65
C MET A 61 7.42 -12.79 13.00
N VAL A 62 7.53 -13.84 13.81
CA VAL A 62 7.88 -15.19 13.38
C VAL A 62 6.89 -16.17 14.02
N ILE A 63 6.74 -17.34 13.42
CA ILE A 63 5.83 -18.37 13.94
C ILE A 63 6.64 -19.48 14.61
N SER A 64 6.21 -19.92 15.79
CA SER A 64 6.84 -21.04 16.48
C SER A 64 6.65 -22.35 15.70
N GLN A 65 7.72 -23.09 15.56
CA GLN A 65 7.80 -24.35 14.82
C GLN A 65 7.66 -25.55 15.77
N ALA A 66 8.07 -26.74 15.33
CA ALA A 66 8.04 -27.94 16.14
C ALA A 66 8.70 -27.69 17.51
N ASP A 67 8.20 -28.35 18.55
CA ASP A 67 8.63 -28.18 19.94
C ASP A 67 8.51 -26.74 20.50
N GLY A 68 7.65 -25.91 19.86
CA GLY A 68 7.42 -24.53 20.24
C GLY A 68 8.60 -23.59 19.97
N ARG A 69 9.66 -24.05 19.31
CA ARG A 69 10.86 -23.26 19.05
C ARG A 69 10.59 -22.16 18.02
N TYR A 70 11.22 -21.03 18.23
CA TYR A 70 11.26 -19.94 17.24
C TYR A 70 12.66 -19.36 17.15
N THR A 71 12.98 -18.79 16.00
CA THR A 71 14.21 -18.03 15.78
C THR A 71 13.92 -16.89 14.82
N MET A 72 14.29 -15.67 15.17
CA MET A 72 14.33 -14.53 14.29
C MET A 72 15.78 -14.09 14.11
N ASN A 73 16.27 -14.15 12.88
CA ASN A 73 17.62 -13.78 12.49
C ASN A 73 17.68 -12.37 11.88
N ASN A 74 18.87 -11.88 11.59
CA ASN A 74 19.15 -10.61 10.92
C ASN A 74 18.56 -9.40 11.66
N LEU A 75 18.56 -9.47 12.99
CA LEU A 75 18.07 -8.40 13.83
C LEU A 75 19.17 -7.36 14.08
N PRO A 76 18.88 -6.06 13.91
CA PRO A 76 19.79 -5.01 14.33
C PRO A 76 19.97 -5.01 15.86
N PRO A 77 21.14 -4.61 16.37
CA PRO A 77 21.34 -4.48 17.81
C PRO A 77 20.40 -3.42 18.40
N GLY A 78 20.01 -3.62 19.64
CA GLY A 78 19.13 -2.70 20.39
C GLY A 78 18.24 -3.41 21.39
N ASP A 79 17.32 -2.68 21.99
CA ASP A 79 16.38 -3.18 22.98
C ASP A 79 15.08 -3.61 22.33
N TYR A 80 14.66 -4.82 22.63
CA TYR A 80 13.45 -5.43 22.11
C TYR A 80 12.50 -5.82 23.23
N THR A 81 11.22 -5.87 22.89
CA THR A 81 10.23 -6.61 23.68
C THR A 81 9.75 -7.80 22.86
N VAL A 82 9.70 -8.98 23.47
CA VAL A 82 9.22 -10.22 22.86
C VAL A 82 7.88 -10.59 23.46
N GLN A 83 6.90 -10.91 22.61
CA GLN A 83 5.56 -11.35 23.01
C GLN A 83 5.11 -12.53 22.17
N GLY A 84 4.69 -13.60 22.83
CA GLY A 84 3.99 -14.73 22.19
C GLY A 84 2.48 -14.50 22.17
N VAL A 85 1.81 -14.91 21.07
CA VAL A 85 0.34 -14.85 20.92
C VAL A 85 -0.16 -16.10 20.19
N GLY A 86 -1.17 -16.76 20.73
CA GLY A 86 -1.75 -17.94 20.08
C GLY A 86 -2.72 -18.69 20.98
N ASN A 87 -3.56 -19.50 20.38
CA ASN A 87 -4.57 -20.33 21.08
C ASN A 87 -5.49 -19.52 22.02
N GLY A 88 -5.77 -18.25 21.66
CA GLY A 88 -6.59 -17.35 22.50
C GLY A 88 -5.86 -16.74 23.69
N PHE A 89 -4.54 -16.95 23.81
CA PHE A 89 -3.70 -16.44 24.88
C PHE A 89 -2.52 -15.63 24.36
N GLN A 90 -1.93 -14.84 25.24
CA GLN A 90 -0.70 -14.09 24.97
C GLN A 90 0.24 -14.15 26.19
N SER A 91 1.52 -13.93 25.94
CA SER A 91 2.49 -13.78 27.01
C SER A 91 2.53 -12.34 27.51
N LYS A 92 3.14 -12.14 28.69
CA LYS A 92 3.66 -10.82 29.06
C LYS A 92 4.77 -10.40 28.10
N LEU A 93 5.03 -9.09 28.05
CA LEU A 93 6.16 -8.55 27.30
C LEU A 93 7.47 -8.93 28.00
N THR A 94 8.37 -9.60 27.27
CA THR A 94 9.69 -10.01 27.79
C THR A 94 10.75 -9.08 27.18
N PRO A 95 11.46 -8.28 27.99
CA PRO A 95 12.54 -7.42 27.48
C PRO A 95 13.76 -8.25 27.09
N VAL A 96 14.41 -7.89 25.98
CA VAL A 96 15.63 -8.51 25.47
C VAL A 96 16.54 -7.44 24.90
N THR A 97 17.76 -7.33 25.40
CA THR A 97 18.80 -6.50 24.80
C THR A 97 19.65 -7.35 23.87
N LEU A 98 19.71 -6.97 22.60
CA LEU A 98 20.48 -7.64 21.57
C LEU A 98 21.79 -6.89 21.31
N ALA A 99 22.91 -7.49 21.65
CA ALA A 99 24.22 -6.98 21.30
C ALA A 99 24.60 -7.39 19.87
N SER A 100 25.43 -6.59 19.21
CA SER A 100 25.90 -6.89 17.85
C SER A 100 26.54 -8.27 17.76
N GLY A 101 26.06 -9.09 16.83
CA GLY A 101 26.63 -10.41 16.52
C GLY A 101 26.43 -11.49 17.59
N LYS A 102 25.59 -11.26 18.61
CA LYS A 102 25.36 -12.26 19.67
C LYS A 102 23.88 -12.70 19.65
N PRO A 103 23.60 -14.01 19.70
CA PRO A 103 22.23 -14.50 19.88
C PRO A 103 21.74 -14.20 21.31
N ALA A 104 20.46 -13.87 21.42
CA ALA A 104 19.76 -13.75 22.69
C ALA A 104 18.67 -14.82 22.81
N THR A 105 18.27 -15.16 24.02
CA THR A 105 17.22 -16.15 24.26
C THR A 105 16.09 -15.53 25.04
N ALA A 106 14.85 -15.79 24.59
CA ALA A 106 13.62 -15.35 25.25
C ALA A 106 12.55 -16.43 25.16
N ASP A 107 12.37 -17.21 26.19
CA ASP A 107 11.21 -18.10 26.32
C ASP A 107 9.98 -17.28 26.70
N VAL A 108 8.83 -17.60 26.10
CA VAL A 108 7.56 -16.93 26.36
C VAL A 108 6.48 -17.94 26.75
N SER A 109 5.69 -17.61 27.78
CA SER A 109 4.59 -18.44 28.24
C SER A 109 3.26 -17.71 28.02
N LEU A 110 2.32 -18.33 27.31
CA LEU A 110 1.01 -17.79 27.01
C LEU A 110 0.09 -17.97 28.23
N THR A 111 0.09 -16.99 29.13
CA THR A 111 -0.62 -17.03 30.43
C THR A 111 -1.84 -16.15 30.46
N ASP A 112 -1.82 -15.04 29.76
CA ASP A 112 -2.87 -14.03 29.81
C ASP A 112 -3.83 -14.25 28.64
N GLN A 113 -5.12 -13.97 28.83
CA GLN A 113 -6.07 -14.02 27.71
C GLN A 113 -5.68 -12.97 26.66
N GLN A 114 -5.76 -13.34 25.41
CA GLN A 114 -5.60 -12.38 24.30
C GLN A 114 -6.72 -11.36 24.39
N GLY A 115 -6.41 -10.06 24.23
CA GLY A 115 -7.38 -8.98 24.28
C GLY A 115 -8.55 -9.14 23.32
N ASP A 116 -9.50 -8.23 23.30
CA ASP A 116 -10.68 -8.31 22.45
C ASP A 116 -10.34 -8.41 20.96
N MET A 117 -11.18 -9.11 20.21
CA MET A 117 -11.03 -9.14 18.75
C MET A 117 -11.32 -7.75 18.16
N VAL A 118 -10.41 -7.28 17.35
CA VAL A 118 -10.65 -6.11 16.49
C VAL A 118 -11.38 -6.60 15.24
N PRO A 119 -12.63 -6.22 15.02
CA PRO A 119 -13.38 -6.64 13.83
C PRO A 119 -12.66 -6.25 12.55
N ASN A 120 -12.79 -7.04 11.50
CA ASN A 120 -12.33 -6.66 10.18
C ASN A 120 -12.96 -5.34 9.78
N GLY A 121 -12.16 -4.45 9.20
CA GLY A 121 -12.61 -3.11 8.84
C GLY A 121 -13.74 -3.14 7.81
N TRP A 122 -14.46 -2.03 7.73
CA TRP A 122 -15.52 -1.86 6.75
C TRP A 122 -15.00 -1.35 5.43
N ILE A 123 -15.59 -1.83 4.36
CA ILE A 123 -15.14 -1.55 3.00
C ILE A 123 -16.07 -0.61 2.26
N ARG A 124 -17.31 -0.48 2.67
CA ARG A 124 -18.36 0.18 1.88
C ARG A 124 -18.26 1.68 1.92
N SER A 125 -18.37 2.31 0.74
CA SER A 125 -18.67 3.73 0.62
C SER A 125 -20.18 3.90 0.50
N PRO A 126 -20.88 4.51 1.46
CA PRO A 126 -22.29 4.81 1.29
C PRO A 126 -22.47 5.81 0.14
N GLY A 127 -23.48 5.62 -0.66
CA GLY A 127 -24.07 6.68 -1.47
C GLY A 127 -23.49 6.97 -2.85
N ARG A 128 -22.69 6.10 -3.48
CA ARG A 128 -22.17 6.35 -4.82
C ARG A 128 -22.65 5.41 -5.93
N VAL A 129 -23.22 4.29 -5.58
CA VAL A 129 -23.88 3.42 -6.56
C VAL A 129 -25.36 3.47 -6.26
N ALA A 130 -26.15 4.01 -7.18
CA ALA A 130 -27.60 4.01 -7.06
C ALA A 130 -28.09 2.58 -6.77
N GLY A 131 -28.85 2.39 -5.67
CA GLY A 131 -29.30 1.08 -5.23
C GLY A 131 -28.32 0.30 -4.35
N ASN A 132 -27.25 0.88 -3.84
CA ASN A 132 -26.47 0.32 -2.73
C ASN A 132 -27.23 0.53 -1.42
N GLU A 133 -28.26 -0.25 -1.20
CA GLU A 133 -28.75 -0.49 0.14
C GLU A 133 -27.63 -1.23 0.88
N LEU A 134 -27.16 -0.62 1.93
CA LEU A 134 -26.20 -1.23 2.84
C LEU A 134 -26.85 -2.47 3.44
N ASP A 135 -26.18 -3.62 3.36
CA ASP A 135 -26.43 -4.65 4.35
C ASP A 135 -26.12 -4.03 5.70
N SER A 136 -27.17 -3.75 6.43
CA SER A 136 -27.19 -3.04 7.70
C SER A 136 -26.60 -3.85 8.86
N GLU A 137 -26.00 -4.99 8.61
CA GLU A 137 -25.58 -5.94 9.64
C GLU A 137 -24.38 -5.50 10.48
N ARG A 138 -23.69 -4.43 10.10
CA ARG A 138 -22.64 -3.86 10.95
C ARG A 138 -22.85 -2.36 11.14
N ALA A 139 -23.21 -1.99 12.33
CA ALA A 139 -23.24 -0.59 12.73
C ALA A 139 -21.85 0.08 12.47
N PRO A 140 -21.81 1.32 11.96
CA PRO A 140 -20.56 2.07 11.92
C PRO A 140 -19.97 2.17 13.33
N PRO A 141 -18.64 2.29 13.50
CA PRO A 141 -18.07 2.44 14.81
C PRO A 141 -18.71 3.62 15.51
N ALA A 142 -19.08 3.44 16.78
CA ALA A 142 -19.57 4.54 17.57
C ALA A 142 -18.48 5.60 17.69
N LEU A 143 -18.73 6.77 17.14
CA LEU A 143 -17.81 7.89 17.30
C LEU A 143 -17.85 8.42 18.75
N PRO A 144 -16.72 8.84 19.32
CA PRO A 144 -16.68 9.46 20.63
C PRO A 144 -17.65 10.64 20.76
N ALA A 145 -18.21 10.85 21.96
CA ALA A 145 -19.06 11.99 22.20
C ALA A 145 -18.29 13.32 22.04
N GLY A 146 -18.92 14.34 21.46
CA GLY A 146 -18.32 15.64 21.25
C GLY A 146 -19.08 16.48 20.23
N GLU A 147 -18.80 17.77 20.19
CA GLU A 147 -19.52 18.73 19.33
C GLU A 147 -19.45 18.38 17.83
N GLY A 148 -18.33 17.84 17.35
CA GLY A 148 -18.16 17.47 15.94
C GLY A 148 -18.81 16.15 15.54
N LYS A 149 -19.26 15.32 16.49
CA LYS A 149 -19.77 13.95 16.20
C LYS A 149 -20.86 13.94 15.14
N ALA A 150 -21.94 14.70 15.36
CA ALA A 150 -23.09 14.73 14.45
C ALA A 150 -22.73 15.24 13.06
N ILE A 151 -21.83 16.23 12.97
CA ILE A 151 -21.35 16.77 11.69
C ILE A 151 -20.56 15.70 10.93
N VAL A 152 -19.65 14.98 11.61
CA VAL A 152 -18.86 13.90 11.01
C VAL A 152 -19.79 12.77 10.55
N GLU A 153 -20.75 12.34 11.35
CA GLU A 153 -21.70 11.29 10.99
C GLU A 153 -22.54 11.68 9.76
N GLN A 154 -23.09 12.88 9.74
CA GLN A 154 -23.99 13.33 8.68
C GLN A 154 -23.26 13.74 7.40
N LYS A 155 -22.19 14.53 7.50
CA LYS A 155 -21.54 15.12 6.32
C LYS A 155 -20.34 14.33 5.81
N CYS A 156 -19.51 13.78 6.69
CA CYS A 156 -18.41 12.93 6.22
C CYS A 156 -18.89 11.54 5.81
N GLY A 157 -19.92 11.00 6.47
CA GLY A 157 -20.54 9.73 6.14
C GLY A 157 -21.20 9.65 4.76
N GLN A 158 -21.52 10.78 4.12
CA GLN A 158 -22.12 10.81 2.79
C GLN A 158 -21.23 10.24 1.68
N CYS A 159 -19.93 10.27 1.87
CA CYS A 159 -18.97 9.98 0.80
C CYS A 159 -18.11 8.75 1.04
N HIS A 160 -17.91 8.35 2.29
CA HIS A 160 -17.11 7.19 2.66
C HIS A 160 -17.42 6.77 4.10
N PHE A 161 -17.01 5.56 4.46
CA PHE A 161 -17.22 5.07 5.81
C PHE A 161 -16.39 5.81 6.84
N LEU A 162 -17.02 6.02 7.97
CA LEU A 162 -16.41 6.64 9.15
C LEU A 162 -15.24 5.81 9.71
N HIS A 163 -15.20 4.50 9.48
CA HIS A 163 -14.04 3.65 9.80
C HIS A 163 -12.73 4.19 9.26
N ARG A 164 -12.74 4.73 8.06
CA ARG A 164 -11.54 5.31 7.48
C ARG A 164 -11.02 6.48 8.33
N LEU A 165 -11.91 7.29 8.86
CA LEU A 165 -11.54 8.39 9.74
C LEU A 165 -11.04 7.86 11.09
N THR A 166 -11.68 6.83 11.64
CA THR A 166 -11.33 6.28 12.95
C THR A 166 -10.02 5.50 12.96
N GLN A 167 -9.53 5.06 11.83
CA GLN A 167 -8.23 4.38 11.67
C GLN A 167 -7.07 5.36 11.52
N MET A 168 -7.32 6.58 11.04
CA MET A 168 -6.27 7.58 10.85
C MET A 168 -5.77 8.13 12.19
N ARG A 169 -4.48 8.44 12.25
CA ARG A 169 -3.82 9.03 13.41
C ARG A 169 -2.94 10.18 12.95
N TRP A 170 -3.57 11.34 12.72
CA TRP A 170 -2.91 12.48 12.11
C TRP A 170 -2.77 13.66 13.07
N THR A 171 -1.76 14.50 12.83
CA THR A 171 -1.67 15.79 13.49
C THR A 171 -2.86 16.68 13.11
N GLN A 172 -3.18 17.66 13.95
CA GLN A 172 -4.22 18.64 13.64
C GLN A 172 -3.98 19.30 12.28
N LYS A 173 -2.75 19.71 11.99
CA LYS A 173 -2.38 20.32 10.70
C LYS A 173 -2.72 19.43 9.50
N ASN A 174 -2.57 18.11 9.61
CA ASN A 174 -2.90 17.21 8.52
C ASN A 174 -4.39 16.90 8.43
N TRP A 175 -5.10 16.93 9.56
CA TRP A 175 -6.56 16.93 9.53
C TRP A 175 -7.09 18.19 8.82
N GLU A 176 -6.60 19.39 9.15
CA GLU A 176 -6.94 20.64 8.47
C GLU A 176 -6.75 20.51 6.95
N LYS A 177 -5.54 20.18 6.52
CA LYS A 177 -5.24 19.98 5.08
C LYS A 177 -6.20 19.02 4.40
N LYS A 178 -6.51 17.90 5.05
CA LYS A 178 -7.34 16.86 4.45
C LYS A 178 -8.80 17.26 4.37
N ILE A 179 -9.33 17.91 5.39
CA ILE A 179 -10.71 18.38 5.39
C ILE A 179 -10.89 19.50 4.36
N THR A 180 -10.00 20.48 4.32
CA THR A 180 -9.99 21.52 3.27
C THR A 180 -9.95 20.90 1.87
N TRP A 181 -9.05 19.93 1.63
CA TRP A 181 -8.97 19.22 0.36
C TRP A 181 -10.26 18.46 -0.01
N MET A 182 -10.96 17.89 0.97
CA MET A 182 -12.25 17.23 0.74
C MET A 182 -13.36 18.24 0.41
N ARG A 183 -13.39 19.39 1.07
CA ARG A 183 -14.33 20.48 0.80
C ARG A 183 -14.19 21.02 -0.62
N GLU A 184 -12.98 21.31 -1.05
CA GLU A 184 -12.71 21.77 -2.43
C GLU A 184 -13.22 20.82 -3.50
N ARG A 185 -13.45 19.55 -3.15
CA ARG A 185 -13.89 18.48 -4.06
C ARG A 185 -15.32 18.00 -3.82
N VAL A 186 -16.02 18.57 -2.87
CA VAL A 186 -17.41 18.15 -2.57
C VAL A 186 -18.33 18.36 -3.77
N HIS A 187 -18.10 19.43 -4.56
CA HIS A 187 -18.85 19.74 -5.78
C HIS A 187 -18.68 18.68 -6.89
N GLU A 188 -17.62 17.87 -6.84
CA GLU A 188 -17.46 16.74 -7.77
C GLU A 188 -18.43 15.59 -7.44
N ARG A 189 -19.27 15.73 -6.42
CA ARG A 189 -20.15 14.69 -5.88
C ARG A 189 -21.60 15.19 -5.84
N PRO A 190 -22.43 14.83 -6.84
CA PRO A 190 -23.82 15.22 -6.87
C PRO A 190 -24.55 14.86 -5.57
N GLY A 191 -25.24 15.82 -4.97
CA GLY A 191 -26.03 15.65 -3.76
C GLY A 191 -25.25 15.66 -2.43
N ALA A 192 -23.92 15.77 -2.46
CA ALA A 192 -23.16 15.94 -1.23
C ALA A 192 -23.30 17.37 -0.67
N VAL A 193 -23.50 17.47 0.63
CA VAL A 193 -23.62 18.76 1.35
C VAL A 193 -22.27 19.17 1.92
N ASP A 194 -21.78 20.35 1.56
CA ASP A 194 -20.50 20.86 2.04
C ASP A 194 -20.55 21.26 3.53
N LEU A 195 -19.36 21.35 4.13
CA LEU A 195 -19.16 21.95 5.44
C LEU A 195 -19.17 23.49 5.32
N THR A 196 -19.80 24.16 6.25
CA THR A 196 -19.53 25.59 6.46
C THR A 196 -18.15 25.79 7.06
N ASP A 197 -17.60 27.01 7.02
CA ASP A 197 -16.29 27.31 7.60
C ASP A 197 -16.24 27.06 9.12
N GLN A 198 -17.36 27.24 9.81
CA GLN A 198 -17.47 26.93 11.23
C GLN A 198 -17.48 25.41 11.46
N GLU A 199 -18.25 24.67 10.69
CA GLU A 199 -18.29 23.20 10.79
C GLU A 199 -16.94 22.57 10.46
N GLU A 200 -16.19 23.11 9.49
CA GLU A 200 -14.83 22.65 9.21
C GLU A 200 -13.94 22.73 10.44
N LYS A 201 -13.93 23.87 11.15
CA LYS A 201 -13.16 24.04 12.37
C LYS A 201 -13.57 23.03 13.45
N ILE A 202 -14.87 22.88 13.69
CA ILE A 202 -15.41 21.91 14.65
C ILE A 202 -15.00 20.48 14.30
N VAL A 203 -15.11 20.09 13.02
CA VAL A 203 -14.71 18.76 12.56
C VAL A 203 -13.22 18.52 12.73
N VAL A 204 -12.38 19.49 12.36
CA VAL A 204 -10.92 19.39 12.53
C VAL A 204 -10.55 19.25 14.01
N GLU A 205 -11.10 20.07 14.89
CA GLU A 205 -10.85 19.98 16.33
C GLU A 205 -11.30 18.65 16.91
N TYR A 206 -12.49 18.17 16.50
CA TYR A 206 -13.02 16.88 16.91
C TYR A 206 -12.10 15.73 16.47
N LEU A 207 -11.70 15.70 15.20
CA LEU A 207 -10.83 14.65 14.69
C LEU A 207 -9.42 14.71 15.29
N ALA A 208 -8.86 15.89 15.47
CA ALA A 208 -7.57 16.07 16.11
C ALA A 208 -7.58 15.66 17.60
N LYS A 209 -8.70 15.85 18.29
CA LYS A 209 -8.87 15.43 19.69
C LYS A 209 -8.95 13.91 19.82
N HIS A 210 -9.73 13.26 18.98
CA HIS A 210 -10.07 11.83 19.14
C HIS A 210 -9.21 10.88 18.30
N TYR A 211 -8.60 11.37 17.23
CA TYR A 211 -7.83 10.60 16.25
C TYR A 211 -6.51 11.28 15.90
N SER A 212 -5.82 11.83 16.90
CA SER A 212 -4.49 12.41 16.75
C SER A 212 -3.41 11.32 16.58
N ASN A 213 -2.24 11.72 16.12
CA ASN A 213 -1.07 10.85 16.07
C ASN A 213 -0.58 10.37 17.46
N THR A 214 -1.11 10.93 18.54
CA THR A 214 -0.87 10.48 19.92
C THR A 214 -2.00 9.63 20.49
N THR A 215 -3.13 9.49 19.79
CA THR A 215 -4.25 8.66 20.24
C THR A 215 -3.86 7.18 20.11
N PRO A 216 -4.05 6.35 21.16
CA PRO A 216 -3.76 4.91 21.08
C PRO A 216 -4.49 4.24 19.93
N LYS A 217 -3.79 3.35 19.23
CA LYS A 217 -4.38 2.44 18.26
C LYS A 217 -5.07 1.27 18.97
N ALA A 218 -5.86 0.50 18.24
CA ALA A 218 -6.43 -0.75 18.72
C ALA A 218 -5.32 -1.73 19.16
N ASP A 219 -5.70 -2.76 19.94
CA ASP A 219 -4.76 -3.81 20.37
C ASP A 219 -4.02 -4.40 19.16
N PRO A 220 -2.69 -4.30 19.11
CA PRO A 220 -1.89 -4.78 17.97
C PRO A 220 -1.98 -6.28 17.73
N ASN A 221 -2.55 -7.04 18.66
CA ASN A 221 -2.81 -8.47 18.55
C ASN A 221 -4.28 -8.79 18.23
N GLY A 222 -5.15 -7.79 18.18
CA GLY A 222 -6.59 -7.98 18.11
C GLY A 222 -7.10 -8.65 16.83
N ARG A 223 -6.29 -8.71 15.76
CA ARG A 223 -6.62 -9.44 14.51
C ARG A 223 -5.79 -10.69 14.28
N LEU A 224 -4.87 -11.01 15.17
CA LEU A 224 -4.15 -12.28 15.09
C LEU A 224 -5.09 -13.46 15.41
N SER A 225 -4.87 -14.58 14.74
CA SER A 225 -5.69 -15.78 14.90
C SER A 225 -5.78 -16.23 16.36
N ARG A 226 -6.97 -16.68 16.75
CA ARG A 226 -7.21 -17.30 18.07
C ARG A 226 -6.82 -18.78 18.08
N THR A 227 -6.49 -19.33 16.91
CA THR A 227 -6.00 -20.71 16.78
C THR A 227 -4.54 -20.72 16.39
N LEU A 228 -3.85 -21.79 16.73
CA LEU A 228 -2.45 -22.00 16.31
C LEU A 228 -2.40 -22.23 14.80
N LEU A 229 -1.41 -21.62 14.14
CA LEU A 229 -1.22 -21.77 12.71
C LEU A 229 -0.64 -23.15 12.36
N GLN A 230 -0.99 -23.65 11.20
CA GLN A 230 -0.55 -24.96 10.71
C GLN A 230 -0.10 -24.90 9.25
N GLY A 231 0.72 -25.88 8.85
CA GLY A 231 1.14 -26.04 7.47
C GLY A 231 1.85 -24.81 6.91
N ALA A 232 1.57 -24.43 5.69
CA ALA A 232 2.20 -23.31 5.00
C ALA A 232 1.93 -21.95 5.69
N ALA A 233 0.78 -21.79 6.34
CA ALA A 233 0.46 -20.55 7.07
C ALA A 233 1.34 -20.34 8.32
N ALA A 234 2.04 -21.37 8.80
CA ALA A 234 3.00 -21.27 9.91
C ALA A 234 4.45 -21.04 9.46
N LYS A 235 4.71 -20.95 8.14
CA LYS A 235 6.07 -20.91 7.59
C LYS A 235 6.37 -19.57 6.95
N TYR A 236 6.37 -18.50 7.73
CA TYR A 236 6.74 -17.17 7.26
C TYR A 236 7.29 -16.32 8.38
N ILE A 237 7.96 -15.25 7.98
CA ILE A 237 8.27 -14.11 8.85
C ILE A 237 7.55 -12.88 8.30
N ALA A 238 7.28 -11.91 9.17
CA ALA A 238 6.79 -10.61 8.76
C ALA A 238 7.63 -9.51 9.41
N VAL A 239 7.86 -8.45 8.66
CA VAL A 239 8.55 -7.25 9.13
C VAL A 239 7.66 -6.06 8.87
N ASP A 240 7.54 -5.21 9.85
CA ASP A 240 6.81 -3.95 9.80
C ASP A 240 7.72 -2.81 10.21
N PHE A 241 7.62 -1.70 9.51
CA PHE A 241 8.35 -0.48 9.79
C PHE A 241 7.39 0.71 9.76
N GLU A 242 7.34 1.46 10.86
CA GLU A 242 6.62 2.74 10.91
C GLU A 242 7.56 3.87 10.46
N VAL A 243 7.21 4.56 9.38
CA VAL A 243 8.08 5.66 8.90
C VAL A 243 8.17 6.81 9.91
N PRO A 244 9.30 7.55 9.94
CA PRO A 244 9.51 8.62 10.92
C PRO A 244 8.41 9.68 10.95
N ASN A 245 7.83 9.99 9.78
CA ASN A 245 6.67 10.87 9.70
C ASN A 245 5.38 10.05 9.64
N THR A 246 4.73 9.89 10.78
CA THR A 246 3.49 9.10 10.92
C THR A 246 2.28 9.66 10.16
N ASP A 247 2.41 10.86 9.59
CA ASP A 247 1.40 11.51 8.74
C ASP A 247 1.62 11.28 7.23
N SER A 248 2.51 10.37 6.85
CA SER A 248 2.96 10.22 5.46
C SER A 248 1.89 9.65 4.52
N ALA A 249 1.03 8.77 4.99
CA ALA A 249 0.05 8.05 4.17
C ALA A 249 0.71 7.32 2.99
N LEU A 250 1.29 6.15 3.25
CA LEU A 250 2.04 5.34 2.28
C LEU A 250 1.08 4.50 1.43
N HIS A 251 0.53 5.09 0.38
CA HIS A 251 -0.52 4.41 -0.40
C HIS A 251 0.00 3.27 -1.27
N ASP A 252 1.20 3.39 -1.82
CA ASP A 252 1.76 2.44 -2.78
C ASP A 252 3.24 2.18 -2.53
N VAL A 253 3.65 0.93 -2.80
CA VAL A 253 5.04 0.46 -2.77
C VAL A 253 5.44 -0.10 -4.15
N ALA A 254 6.69 0.14 -4.55
CA ALA A 254 7.35 -0.52 -5.65
C ALA A 254 8.75 -0.95 -5.21
N VAL A 255 9.20 -2.13 -5.63
CA VAL A 255 10.49 -2.70 -5.21
C VAL A 255 11.44 -2.74 -6.38
N ASP A 256 12.63 -2.21 -6.22
CA ASP A 256 13.65 -2.21 -7.28
C ASP A 256 14.39 -3.55 -7.38
N PRO A 257 15.21 -3.78 -8.43
CA PRO A 257 15.92 -5.06 -8.61
C PRO A 257 16.89 -5.42 -7.49
N ARG A 258 17.23 -4.48 -6.59
CA ARG A 258 18.11 -4.70 -5.43
C ARG A 258 17.34 -5.04 -4.16
N GLY A 259 16.00 -5.09 -4.21
CA GLY A 259 15.15 -5.33 -3.06
C GLY A 259 14.87 -4.08 -2.21
N ILE A 260 15.23 -2.89 -2.68
CA ILE A 260 14.90 -1.63 -2.02
C ILE A 260 13.44 -1.30 -2.26
N ALA A 261 12.70 -1.04 -1.19
CA ALA A 261 11.32 -0.61 -1.29
C ALA A 261 11.20 0.91 -1.42
N TRP A 262 10.41 1.34 -2.40
CA TRP A 262 10.11 2.73 -2.70
C TRP A 262 8.64 3.00 -2.48
N VAL A 263 8.31 3.99 -1.66
CA VAL A 263 6.92 4.31 -1.28
C VAL A 263 6.61 5.77 -1.59
N ASN A 264 5.36 6.03 -2.00
CA ASN A 264 4.89 7.40 -2.06
C ASN A 264 4.39 7.86 -0.69
N GLN A 265 4.58 9.13 -0.39
CA GLN A 265 4.09 9.78 0.82
C GLN A 265 3.04 10.80 0.42
N LEU A 266 1.77 10.40 0.39
CA LEU A 266 0.67 11.21 -0.15
C LEU A 266 0.52 12.58 0.51
N ASN A 267 0.81 12.69 1.81
CA ASN A 267 0.68 13.94 2.55
C ASN A 267 1.94 14.80 2.53
N GLN A 268 3.04 14.33 1.86
CA GLN A 268 4.38 14.94 1.98
C GLN A 268 4.94 15.20 0.60
N TYR A 269 4.81 15.48 -0.32
CA TYR A 269 5.47 15.70 -1.64
C TYR A 269 6.87 15.07 -1.72
N LYS A 270 6.95 13.77 -1.34
CA LYS A 270 8.16 12.97 -1.27
C LYS A 270 7.91 11.53 -1.68
N ILE A 271 8.98 10.84 -2.02
CA ILE A 271 9.05 9.39 -1.98
C ILE A 271 9.95 8.95 -0.82
N GLY A 272 9.67 7.79 -0.24
CA GLY A 272 10.51 7.16 0.77
C GLY A 272 11.29 6.00 0.17
N ARG A 273 12.54 5.84 0.57
CA ARG A 273 13.41 4.71 0.30
C ARG A 273 13.59 3.91 1.58
N PHE A 274 13.24 2.65 1.57
CA PHE A 274 13.51 1.73 2.68
C PHE A 274 14.44 0.60 2.23
N ASP A 275 15.54 0.43 2.95
CA ASP A 275 16.54 -0.60 2.70
C ASP A 275 16.38 -1.75 3.71
N PRO A 276 15.93 -2.95 3.28
CA PRO A 276 15.71 -4.06 4.21
C PRO A 276 17.01 -4.68 4.75
N SER A 277 18.16 -4.36 4.18
CA SER A 277 19.46 -4.84 4.68
C SER A 277 19.97 -4.02 5.86
N THR A 278 19.60 -2.75 5.97
CA THR A 278 19.97 -1.83 7.04
C THR A 278 18.80 -1.38 7.91
N TYR A 279 17.57 -1.61 7.44
CA TYR A 279 16.33 -1.06 8.00
C TYR A 279 16.32 0.48 8.07
N GLU A 280 17.06 1.12 7.19
CA GLU A 280 17.11 2.58 7.10
C GLU A 280 16.04 3.12 6.15
N PHE A 281 15.43 4.22 6.55
CA PHE A 281 14.46 4.95 5.75
C PHE A 281 14.98 6.34 5.41
N THR A 282 14.91 6.71 4.12
CA THR A 282 15.35 8.01 3.63
C THR A 282 14.26 8.68 2.80
N ASP A 283 14.00 9.95 3.09
CA ASP A 283 13.09 10.80 2.31
C ASP A 283 13.78 11.40 1.09
N ILE A 284 13.15 11.32 -0.07
CA ILE A 284 13.58 11.98 -1.30
C ILE A 284 12.48 12.94 -1.76
N PRO A 285 12.73 14.24 -1.79
CA PRO A 285 11.74 15.22 -2.27
C PRO A 285 11.53 15.06 -3.77
N LEU A 286 10.27 15.25 -4.22
CA LEU A 286 9.99 15.35 -5.65
C LEU A 286 10.58 16.64 -6.23
N PRO A 287 10.99 16.64 -7.50
CA PRO A 287 11.57 17.83 -8.13
C PRO A 287 10.54 18.98 -8.17
N PRO A 288 10.95 20.24 -8.00
CA PRO A 288 10.07 21.39 -8.08
C PRO A 288 9.25 21.37 -9.37
N GLY A 289 7.95 21.64 -9.25
CA GLY A 289 7.06 21.75 -10.40
C GLY A 289 7.00 23.17 -10.97
N PRO A 290 6.33 23.35 -12.12
CA PRO A 290 6.16 24.67 -12.74
C PRO A 290 5.23 25.60 -11.93
N ARG A 291 4.50 25.09 -10.95
CA ARG A 291 3.65 25.84 -10.03
C ARG A 291 4.10 25.61 -8.60
N LYS A 292 3.78 26.54 -7.71
CA LYS A 292 3.99 26.32 -6.27
C LYS A 292 3.28 25.04 -5.85
N ILE A 293 3.98 24.19 -5.11
CA ILE A 293 3.41 23.01 -4.51
C ILE A 293 2.32 23.46 -3.54
N GLY A 294 1.10 23.06 -3.82
CA GLY A 294 -0.06 23.36 -2.98
C GLY A 294 -0.45 22.18 -2.10
N VAL A 295 -1.51 22.37 -1.30
CA VAL A 295 -2.08 21.32 -0.42
C VAL A 295 -2.57 20.11 -1.21
N LEU A 296 -2.84 20.29 -2.51
CA LEU A 296 -3.38 19.27 -3.40
C LEU A 296 -2.32 18.46 -4.16
N ASP A 297 -1.07 18.91 -4.11
CA ASP A 297 0.01 18.25 -4.84
C ASP A 297 0.63 17.15 -3.98
N HIS A 298 0.66 15.95 -4.51
CA HIS A 298 1.27 14.80 -3.84
C HIS A 298 1.83 13.77 -4.86
N ALA A 299 2.74 12.94 -4.39
CA ALA A 299 3.28 11.84 -5.15
C ALA A 299 2.17 10.81 -5.47
N GLY A 300 1.96 10.55 -6.74
CA GLY A 300 1.06 9.48 -7.16
C GLY A 300 1.66 8.08 -6.96
N PRO A 301 0.94 7.03 -7.36
CA PRO A 301 1.36 5.65 -7.15
C PRO A 301 2.68 5.34 -7.86
N PRO A 302 3.75 4.88 -7.16
CA PRO A 302 4.95 4.38 -7.79
C PRO A 302 4.69 3.02 -8.44
N VAL A 303 5.24 2.81 -9.63
CA VAL A 303 5.25 1.51 -10.30
C VAL A 303 6.62 1.22 -10.89
N ARG A 304 7.02 -0.04 -10.83
CA ARG A 304 8.28 -0.50 -11.40
C ARG A 304 8.23 -0.45 -12.93
N GLY A 305 9.27 0.14 -13.52
CA GLY A 305 9.54 0.13 -14.94
C GLY A 305 10.57 -0.93 -15.34
N ALA A 306 11.17 -0.75 -16.51
CA ALA A 306 12.30 -1.56 -16.92
C ALA A 306 13.57 -1.15 -16.18
N GLY A 307 14.41 -2.12 -15.82
CA GLY A 307 15.66 -1.87 -15.10
C GLY A 307 15.44 -1.24 -13.73
N ASP A 308 16.21 -0.20 -13.44
CA ASP A 308 16.14 0.54 -12.16
C ASP A 308 15.11 1.67 -12.14
N ALA A 309 14.22 1.75 -13.10
CA ALA A 309 13.24 2.83 -13.20
C ALA A 309 11.98 2.58 -12.38
N ILE A 310 11.53 3.62 -11.67
CA ILE A 310 10.20 3.70 -11.06
C ILE A 310 9.44 4.87 -11.69
N TRP A 311 8.19 4.62 -12.07
CA TRP A 311 7.31 5.62 -12.65
C TRP A 311 6.25 6.06 -11.65
N MET A 312 5.92 7.34 -11.67
CA MET A 312 4.85 7.91 -10.88
C MET A 312 4.24 9.11 -11.57
N GLY A 313 2.97 9.37 -11.31
CA GLY A 313 2.29 10.58 -11.77
C GLY A 313 2.10 11.55 -10.60
N GLU A 314 2.27 12.84 -10.82
CA GLU A 314 1.83 13.83 -9.85
C GLU A 314 0.32 13.99 -9.91
N VAL A 315 -0.30 14.07 -8.74
CA VAL A 315 -1.71 14.38 -8.60
C VAL A 315 -1.82 15.81 -8.06
N GLY A 316 -2.47 16.68 -8.83
CA GLY A 316 -2.60 18.09 -8.45
C GLY A 316 -2.23 19.06 -9.58
N ALA A 317 -1.66 20.21 -9.22
CA ALA A 317 -1.47 21.33 -10.13
C ALA A 317 -0.33 21.12 -11.15
N ASN A 318 0.68 20.34 -10.83
CA ASN A 318 1.87 20.18 -11.67
C ASN A 318 1.62 19.34 -12.93
N ARG A 319 0.72 18.36 -12.85
CA ARG A 319 0.25 17.57 -14.01
C ARG A 319 1.38 17.09 -14.92
N ARG A 320 2.29 16.27 -14.39
CA ARG A 320 3.37 15.64 -15.15
C ARG A 320 3.58 14.21 -14.66
N TRP A 321 4.21 13.39 -15.47
CA TRP A 321 4.71 12.11 -15.01
C TRP A 321 6.20 12.20 -14.74
N LEU A 322 6.67 11.39 -13.79
CA LEU A 322 8.03 11.32 -13.34
C LEU A 322 8.55 9.89 -13.54
N GLN A 323 9.74 9.79 -14.08
CA GLN A 323 10.56 8.58 -14.03
C GLN A 323 11.68 8.84 -13.02
N PHE A 324 11.84 7.95 -12.08
CA PHE A 324 12.91 8.01 -11.10
C PHE A 324 13.87 6.84 -11.33
N ASP A 325 15.13 7.15 -11.58
CA ASP A 325 16.21 6.16 -11.64
C ASP A 325 16.66 5.85 -10.21
N THR A 326 16.40 4.63 -9.74
CA THR A 326 16.67 4.25 -8.35
C THR A 326 18.15 4.05 -8.05
N LYS A 327 18.98 3.84 -9.09
CA LYS A 327 20.43 3.67 -8.97
C LYS A 327 21.13 5.02 -8.81
N TYR A 328 20.79 5.99 -9.66
CA TYR A 328 21.39 7.31 -9.64
C TYR A 328 20.62 8.32 -8.80
N GLN A 329 19.40 7.96 -8.37
CA GLN A 329 18.46 8.80 -7.63
C GLN A 329 18.12 10.11 -8.35
N GLU A 330 17.91 10.02 -9.65
CA GLU A 330 17.62 11.14 -10.52
C GLU A 330 16.21 11.06 -11.12
N PHE A 331 15.57 12.21 -11.25
CA PHE A 331 14.24 12.32 -11.86
C PHE A 331 14.32 12.80 -13.30
N THR A 332 13.61 12.10 -14.18
CA THR A 332 13.25 12.60 -15.51
C THR A 332 11.77 13.01 -15.50
N THR A 333 11.46 14.20 -16.01
CA THR A 333 10.11 14.73 -16.03
C THR A 333 9.48 14.64 -17.42
N PHE A 334 8.19 14.29 -17.46
CA PHE A 334 7.38 14.20 -18.67
C PHE A 334 6.19 15.15 -18.52
N PRO A 335 6.34 16.43 -18.90
CA PRO A 335 5.28 17.42 -18.80
C PRO A 335 4.17 17.11 -19.80
N VAL A 336 2.94 17.48 -19.45
CA VAL A 336 1.80 17.38 -20.36
C VAL A 336 1.96 18.40 -21.48
N PRO A 337 1.81 18.00 -22.76
CA PRO A 337 1.89 18.91 -23.89
C PRO A 337 0.82 20.00 -23.83
N ALA A 338 1.12 21.17 -24.42
CA ALA A 338 0.12 22.22 -24.61
C ALA A 338 -1.07 21.68 -25.43
N GLY A 339 -2.29 21.98 -24.99
CA GLY A 339 -3.52 21.50 -25.64
C GLY A 339 -4.00 20.11 -25.19
N PHE A 340 -3.22 19.35 -24.43
CA PHE A 340 -3.70 18.10 -23.82
C PHE A 340 -4.50 18.40 -22.56
N ASN A 341 -5.81 18.43 -22.67
CA ASN A 341 -6.73 18.81 -21.61
C ASN A 341 -7.15 17.63 -20.73
N GLY A 342 -7.59 17.94 -19.49
CA GLY A 342 -8.13 16.97 -18.53
C GLY A 342 -7.06 16.23 -17.69
N PRO A 343 -7.44 15.40 -16.72
CA PRO A 343 -6.52 14.70 -15.82
C PRO A 343 -5.67 13.67 -16.58
N ILE A 344 -4.43 13.47 -16.13
CA ILE A 344 -3.52 12.48 -16.69
C ILE A 344 -3.17 11.38 -15.69
N THR A 345 -3.30 11.65 -14.40
CA THR A 345 -2.97 10.72 -13.33
C THR A 345 -4.21 10.42 -12.49
N GLY A 346 -4.41 9.18 -12.17
CA GLY A 346 -5.44 8.70 -11.26
C GLY A 346 -4.87 7.78 -10.18
N ASN A 347 -5.61 6.75 -9.86
CA ASN A 347 -5.30 5.89 -8.72
C ASN A 347 -4.29 4.77 -9.03
N SER A 348 -3.96 4.54 -10.29
CA SER A 348 -3.06 3.46 -10.69
C SER A 348 -2.31 3.80 -11.96
N MET A 349 -1.08 3.33 -12.00
CA MET A 349 -0.22 3.35 -13.18
C MET A 349 0.36 1.96 -13.44
N ARG A 350 0.74 1.69 -14.69
CA ARG A 350 1.44 0.48 -15.10
C ARG A 350 2.36 0.75 -16.28
N VAL A 351 3.55 0.20 -16.23
CA VAL A 351 4.43 0.13 -17.41
C VAL A 351 4.09 -1.15 -18.16
N ASP A 352 3.94 -1.07 -19.47
CA ASP A 352 3.65 -2.25 -20.28
C ASP A 352 4.82 -3.26 -20.27
N PRO A 353 4.56 -4.56 -20.52
CA PRO A 353 5.59 -5.60 -20.45
C PRO A 353 6.78 -5.40 -21.39
N ASN A 354 6.59 -4.65 -22.48
CA ASN A 354 7.66 -4.35 -23.44
C ASN A 354 8.45 -3.08 -23.12
N GLY A 355 8.07 -2.35 -22.05
CA GLY A 355 8.75 -1.14 -21.59
C GLY A 355 8.60 0.08 -22.50
N LYS A 356 7.61 0.10 -23.41
CA LYS A 356 7.41 1.21 -24.37
C LYS A 356 6.39 2.23 -23.91
N MET A 357 5.39 1.79 -23.17
CA MET A 357 4.28 2.62 -22.74
C MET A 357 4.15 2.62 -21.21
N VAL A 358 3.78 3.76 -20.68
CA VAL A 358 3.24 3.88 -19.31
C VAL A 358 1.77 4.20 -19.42
N TRP A 359 0.94 3.51 -18.66
CA TRP A 359 -0.51 3.67 -18.66
C TRP A 359 -1.00 4.12 -17.29
N SER A 360 -2.03 4.97 -17.26
CA SER A 360 -2.71 5.37 -16.03
C SER A 360 -4.21 5.44 -16.26
N THR A 361 -4.98 5.01 -15.28
CA THR A 361 -6.41 5.32 -15.21
C THR A 361 -6.60 6.69 -14.60
N THR A 362 -7.54 7.45 -15.16
CA THR A 362 -8.16 8.57 -14.47
C THR A 362 -9.61 8.22 -14.14
N ARG A 363 -10.37 9.16 -13.62
CA ARG A 363 -11.78 8.87 -13.28
C ARG A 363 -12.63 8.46 -14.49
N ASN A 364 -12.33 9.00 -15.68
CA ASN A 364 -13.17 8.88 -16.85
C ASN A 364 -12.42 8.54 -18.15
N ARG A 365 -11.12 8.31 -18.08
CA ARG A 365 -10.31 7.94 -19.26
C ARG A 365 -9.06 7.18 -18.91
N ILE A 366 -8.51 6.52 -19.91
CA ILE A 366 -7.20 5.87 -19.88
C ILE A 366 -6.20 6.79 -20.58
N VAL A 367 -5.08 7.01 -19.95
CA VAL A 367 -4.00 7.85 -20.50
C VAL A 367 -2.75 6.99 -20.66
N GLY A 368 -2.13 7.08 -21.83
CA GLY A 368 -0.85 6.43 -22.15
C GLY A 368 0.23 7.45 -22.46
N LEU A 369 1.46 7.15 -22.10
CA LEU A 369 2.68 7.88 -22.50
C LEU A 369 3.62 6.92 -23.22
N ASN A 370 3.97 7.23 -24.45
CA ASN A 370 5.08 6.56 -25.10
C ASN A 370 6.40 7.11 -24.55
N ILE A 371 7.18 6.22 -23.92
CA ILE A 371 8.40 6.58 -23.20
C ILE A 371 9.46 7.16 -24.15
N GLN A 372 9.56 6.61 -25.36
CA GLN A 372 10.57 7.01 -26.33
C GLN A 372 10.22 8.31 -27.05
N THR A 373 9.00 8.43 -27.55
CA THR A 373 8.54 9.61 -28.29
C THR A 373 8.05 10.74 -27.40
N LYS A 374 7.82 10.48 -26.11
CA LYS A 374 7.26 11.40 -25.11
C LYS A 374 5.85 11.91 -25.47
N GLN A 375 5.14 11.16 -26.31
CA GLN A 375 3.79 11.52 -26.72
C GLN A 375 2.75 10.90 -25.80
N TYR A 376 1.77 11.72 -25.40
CA TYR A 376 0.60 11.29 -24.63
C TYR A 376 -0.56 10.95 -25.55
N VAL A 377 -1.31 9.91 -25.18
CA VAL A 377 -2.59 9.53 -25.79
C VAL A 377 -3.64 9.39 -24.70
N ALA A 378 -4.91 9.60 -25.04
CA ALA A 378 -6.01 9.42 -24.10
C ALA A 378 -7.22 8.81 -24.80
N TYR A 379 -7.92 7.92 -24.08
CA TYR A 379 -9.12 7.22 -24.52
C TYR A 379 -10.21 7.42 -23.47
N GLU A 380 -11.32 8.00 -23.86
CA GLU A 380 -12.46 8.19 -22.96
C GLU A 380 -13.16 6.85 -22.70
N ILE A 381 -13.52 6.60 -21.45
CA ILE A 381 -14.26 5.39 -21.07
C ILE A 381 -15.70 5.50 -21.60
N PRO A 382 -16.25 4.50 -22.31
CA PRO A 382 -17.58 4.56 -22.93
C PRO A 382 -18.69 4.90 -21.95
N HIS A 383 -18.66 4.33 -20.74
CA HIS A 383 -19.61 4.67 -19.69
C HIS A 383 -19.70 6.19 -19.40
N TRP A 384 -18.55 6.88 -19.34
CA TRP A 384 -18.50 8.34 -19.21
C TRP A 384 -19.11 9.06 -20.41
N VAL A 385 -18.83 8.58 -21.61
CA VAL A 385 -19.35 9.19 -22.84
C VAL A 385 -20.87 9.09 -22.90
N GLU A 386 -21.41 7.93 -22.53
CA GLU A 386 -22.85 7.63 -22.59
C GLU A 386 -23.65 8.28 -21.47
N HIS A 387 -23.16 8.22 -20.23
CA HIS A 387 -23.93 8.58 -19.03
C HIS A 387 -23.49 9.89 -18.37
N LYS A 388 -22.31 10.42 -18.72
CA LYS A 388 -21.69 11.61 -18.12
C LYS A 388 -21.50 11.55 -16.60
N ASP A 389 -21.62 10.36 -16.03
CA ASP A 389 -21.28 10.09 -14.64
C ASP A 389 -19.89 9.45 -14.54
N ASN A 390 -19.27 9.55 -13.35
CA ASN A 390 -17.90 9.11 -13.15
C ASN A 390 -17.82 7.57 -13.06
N PRO A 391 -17.23 6.86 -14.06
CA PRO A 391 -17.08 5.41 -14.00
C PRO A 391 -16.10 4.96 -12.92
N GLY A 392 -15.30 5.89 -12.35
CA GLY A 392 -14.37 5.61 -11.27
C GLY A 392 -13.17 4.79 -11.72
N GLY A 393 -12.55 5.10 -12.85
CA GLY A 393 -11.35 4.42 -13.31
C GLY A 393 -10.33 4.24 -12.18
N TYR A 394 -9.92 2.98 -11.91
CA TYR A 394 -9.14 2.66 -10.70
C TYR A 394 -7.92 1.78 -10.99
N GLY A 395 -8.03 0.45 -10.88
CA GLY A 395 -6.95 -0.48 -11.21
C GLY A 395 -6.63 -0.49 -12.70
N ILE A 396 -5.39 -0.79 -13.05
CA ILE A 396 -4.93 -0.95 -14.44
C ILE A 396 -3.84 -2.01 -14.50
N ASP A 397 -3.87 -2.84 -15.53
CA ASP A 397 -2.73 -3.68 -15.92
C ASP A 397 -2.74 -3.94 -17.42
N VAL A 398 -1.63 -4.43 -17.94
CA VAL A 398 -1.43 -4.73 -19.36
C VAL A 398 -1.25 -6.22 -19.52
N ALA A 399 -2.15 -6.86 -20.27
CA ALA A 399 -2.07 -8.28 -20.59
C ALA A 399 -0.93 -8.58 -21.56
N GLY A 400 -0.56 -9.86 -21.67
CA GLY A 400 0.52 -10.29 -22.57
C GLY A 400 0.29 -10.01 -24.05
N ASP A 401 -0.96 -9.83 -24.48
CA ASP A 401 -1.36 -9.42 -25.84
C ASP A 401 -1.28 -7.90 -26.07
N GLY A 402 -0.85 -7.13 -25.07
CA GLY A 402 -0.75 -5.66 -25.12
C GLY A 402 -2.06 -4.93 -24.83
N ALA A 403 -3.16 -5.64 -24.59
CA ALA A 403 -4.42 -5.00 -24.21
C ALA A 403 -4.32 -4.39 -22.80
N VAL A 404 -4.85 -3.19 -22.63
CA VAL A 404 -4.89 -2.48 -21.36
C VAL A 404 -6.22 -2.75 -20.66
N TRP A 405 -6.15 -3.42 -19.52
CA TRP A 405 -7.31 -3.73 -18.71
C TRP A 405 -7.42 -2.77 -17.54
N PHE A 406 -8.63 -2.37 -17.20
CA PHE A 406 -8.87 -1.41 -16.11
C PHE A 406 -10.18 -1.66 -15.38
N ALA A 407 -10.21 -1.26 -14.12
CA ALA A 407 -11.40 -1.34 -13.27
C ALA A 407 -12.19 -0.03 -13.34
N GLU A 408 -13.50 -0.14 -13.48
CA GLU A 408 -14.48 0.95 -13.39
C GLU A 408 -15.26 0.79 -12.09
N ARG A 409 -14.68 1.32 -11.03
CA ARG A 409 -15.09 1.06 -9.65
C ARG A 409 -16.53 1.48 -9.35
N GLU A 410 -16.94 2.67 -9.78
CA GLU A 410 -18.28 3.21 -9.56
C GLU A 410 -19.30 2.64 -10.55
N ALA A 411 -18.87 2.27 -11.75
CA ALA A 411 -19.73 1.67 -12.78
C ALA A 411 -19.89 0.14 -12.60
N ASN A 412 -19.14 -0.49 -11.70
CA ASN A 412 -19.12 -1.97 -11.56
C ASN A 412 -18.85 -2.69 -12.88
N LYS A 413 -17.82 -2.25 -13.58
CA LYS A 413 -17.39 -2.85 -14.85
C LYS A 413 -15.89 -3.08 -14.85
N ILE A 414 -15.46 -3.91 -15.78
CA ILE A 414 -14.07 -4.07 -16.17
C ILE A 414 -13.96 -3.65 -17.63
N GLY A 415 -13.07 -2.71 -17.91
CA GLY A 415 -12.80 -2.26 -19.27
C GLY A 415 -11.56 -2.93 -19.87
N ARG A 416 -11.56 -3.15 -21.19
CA ARG A 416 -10.44 -3.61 -21.99
C ARG A 416 -10.23 -2.67 -23.17
N LEU A 417 -9.12 -1.97 -23.18
CA LEU A 417 -8.68 -1.12 -24.30
C LEU A 417 -7.72 -1.91 -25.20
N ASP A 418 -7.97 -1.91 -26.47
CA ASP A 418 -7.01 -2.27 -27.50
C ASP A 418 -6.25 -1.00 -27.95
N PRO A 419 -4.99 -0.81 -27.60
CA PRO A 419 -4.26 0.40 -27.96
C PRO A 419 -4.01 0.58 -29.46
N ALA A 420 -4.02 -0.49 -30.23
CA ALA A 420 -3.80 -0.43 -31.69
C ALA A 420 -4.99 0.17 -32.43
N THR A 421 -6.22 -0.10 -31.95
CA THR A 421 -7.45 0.36 -32.58
C THR A 421 -8.14 1.49 -31.81
N GLY A 422 -7.76 1.69 -30.54
CA GLY A 422 -8.43 2.62 -29.63
C GLY A 422 -9.80 2.11 -29.12
N LYS A 423 -10.19 0.87 -29.47
CA LYS A 423 -11.48 0.31 -29.07
C LYS A 423 -11.47 -0.12 -27.61
N ILE A 424 -12.49 0.32 -26.88
CA ILE A 424 -12.76 -0.14 -25.51
C ILE A 424 -13.98 -1.06 -25.51
N VAL A 425 -13.88 -2.17 -24.79
CA VAL A 425 -14.99 -3.09 -24.48
C VAL A 425 -15.15 -3.11 -22.97
N GLU A 426 -16.38 -2.97 -22.50
CA GLU A 426 -16.73 -3.02 -21.07
C GLU A 426 -17.47 -4.31 -20.73
N TYR A 427 -17.06 -4.96 -19.64
CA TYR A 427 -17.64 -6.18 -19.11
C TYR A 427 -18.32 -5.85 -17.77
N PRO A 428 -19.64 -5.94 -17.65
CA PRO A 428 -20.34 -5.70 -16.39
C PRO A 428 -19.97 -6.79 -15.36
N THR A 429 -19.78 -6.38 -14.12
CA THR A 429 -19.65 -7.34 -13.02
C THR A 429 -21.04 -7.82 -12.56
N PRO A 430 -21.19 -9.05 -12.06
CA PRO A 430 -22.52 -9.61 -11.76
C PRO A 430 -23.22 -8.95 -10.56
N GLY A 431 -22.49 -8.21 -9.73
CA GLY A 431 -22.99 -7.59 -8.51
C GLY A 431 -22.47 -6.17 -8.31
N LYS A 432 -22.69 -5.65 -7.10
CA LYS A 432 -22.12 -4.36 -6.66
C LYS A 432 -20.77 -4.59 -5.99
N ASP A 433 -19.81 -5.09 -6.76
CA ASP A 433 -18.61 -5.75 -6.27
C ASP A 433 -17.43 -4.80 -6.03
N ILE A 434 -17.49 -3.59 -6.57
CA ILE A 434 -16.46 -2.55 -6.48
C ILE A 434 -15.07 -3.10 -6.86
N PRO A 435 -14.81 -3.36 -8.15
CA PRO A 435 -13.51 -3.82 -8.60
C PRO A 435 -12.43 -2.78 -8.28
N ARG A 436 -11.30 -3.26 -7.75
CA ARG A 436 -10.20 -2.38 -7.32
C ARG A 436 -8.98 -2.54 -8.21
N ARG A 437 -7.91 -3.10 -7.69
CA ARG A 437 -6.64 -3.23 -8.41
C ARG A 437 -6.48 -4.63 -8.98
N MET A 438 -5.70 -4.71 -10.02
CA MET A 438 -5.55 -5.92 -10.81
C MET A 438 -4.10 -6.24 -11.14
N GLY A 439 -3.86 -7.47 -11.56
CA GLY A 439 -2.60 -7.97 -12.08
C GLY A 439 -2.82 -8.98 -13.20
N ALA A 440 -2.00 -8.91 -14.25
CA ALA A 440 -1.98 -9.89 -15.32
C ALA A 440 -1.15 -11.12 -14.91
N ASP A 441 -1.64 -12.32 -15.20
CA ASP A 441 -0.89 -13.56 -14.96
C ASP A 441 -0.02 -13.95 -16.16
N TRP A 442 0.73 -15.02 -15.99
CA TRP A 442 1.64 -15.58 -17.00
C TRP A 442 0.94 -16.18 -18.23
N GLU A 443 -0.37 -16.40 -18.18
CA GLU A 443 -1.21 -16.82 -19.30
C GLU A 443 -1.90 -15.64 -19.99
N GLY A 444 -1.75 -14.44 -19.43
CA GLY A 444 -2.38 -13.21 -19.91
C GLY A 444 -3.76 -12.95 -19.33
N ASN A 445 -4.29 -13.80 -18.43
CA ASN A 445 -5.55 -13.53 -17.74
C ASN A 445 -5.37 -12.40 -16.72
N ILE A 446 -6.46 -11.72 -16.44
CA ILE A 446 -6.48 -10.62 -15.47
C ILE A 446 -7.10 -11.10 -14.17
N TRP A 447 -6.41 -10.82 -13.06
CA TRP A 447 -6.89 -11.09 -11.72
C TRP A 447 -7.19 -9.78 -11.02
N VAL A 448 -8.37 -9.68 -10.40
CA VAL A 448 -8.88 -8.43 -9.82
C VAL A 448 -9.37 -8.67 -8.40
N GLY A 449 -9.02 -7.77 -7.49
CA GLY A 449 -9.63 -7.73 -6.17
C GLY A 449 -11.02 -7.07 -6.25
N PHE A 450 -12.07 -7.82 -5.97
CA PHE A 450 -13.44 -7.30 -5.83
C PHE A 450 -13.67 -6.98 -4.35
N HIS A 451 -13.38 -5.74 -4.02
CA HIS A 451 -13.17 -5.29 -2.66
C HIS A 451 -14.40 -5.43 -1.76
N GLN A 452 -15.57 -5.00 -2.23
CA GLN A 452 -16.79 -5.08 -1.45
C GLN A 452 -17.32 -6.51 -1.35
N ALA A 453 -17.18 -7.26 -2.42
CA ALA A 453 -17.54 -8.68 -2.44
C ALA A 453 -16.58 -9.55 -1.64
N GLY A 454 -15.38 -9.04 -1.31
CA GLY A 454 -14.34 -9.82 -0.64
C GLY A 454 -13.86 -11.00 -1.48
N LYS A 455 -13.76 -10.84 -2.81
CA LYS A 455 -13.42 -11.93 -3.74
C LYS A 455 -12.22 -11.60 -4.59
N LEU A 456 -11.47 -12.63 -4.92
CA LEU A 456 -10.50 -12.64 -6.01
C LEU A 456 -11.19 -13.14 -7.28
N VAL A 457 -11.06 -12.41 -8.40
CA VAL A 457 -11.73 -12.73 -9.65
C VAL A 457 -10.73 -12.89 -10.76
N LYS A 458 -10.75 -14.04 -11.44
CA LYS A 458 -10.02 -14.28 -12.69
C LYS A 458 -10.89 -13.90 -13.87
N ILE A 459 -10.35 -13.14 -14.80
CA ILE A 459 -10.98 -12.77 -16.06
C ILE A 459 -10.18 -13.39 -17.19
N ASP A 460 -10.80 -14.26 -17.95
CA ASP A 460 -10.21 -14.81 -19.16
C ASP A 460 -10.03 -13.70 -20.20
N HIS A 461 -8.80 -13.40 -20.57
CA HIS A 461 -8.47 -12.25 -21.41
C HIS A 461 -9.02 -12.34 -22.85
N LYS A 462 -9.39 -13.54 -23.33
CA LYS A 462 -9.94 -13.75 -24.67
C LYS A 462 -11.46 -13.59 -24.69
N THR A 463 -12.13 -14.09 -23.67
CA THR A 463 -13.60 -14.18 -23.63
C THR A 463 -14.26 -13.17 -22.71
N GLY A 464 -13.51 -12.61 -21.76
CA GLY A 464 -14.05 -11.76 -20.68
C GLY A 464 -14.80 -12.53 -19.60
N LYS A 465 -14.80 -13.88 -19.63
CA LYS A 465 -15.46 -14.71 -18.63
C LYS A 465 -14.83 -14.51 -17.26
N MET A 466 -15.65 -14.28 -16.25
CA MET A 466 -15.23 -14.10 -14.87
C MET A 466 -15.40 -15.38 -14.05
N THR A 467 -14.39 -15.75 -13.28
CA THR A 467 -14.41 -16.85 -12.30
C THR A 467 -14.07 -16.28 -10.92
N PHE A 468 -14.84 -16.65 -9.91
CA PHE A 468 -14.81 -16.04 -8.58
C PHE A 468 -14.24 -17.01 -7.55
N TYR A 469 -13.29 -16.52 -6.74
CA TYR A 469 -12.67 -17.27 -5.64
C TYR A 469 -12.83 -16.49 -4.33
N THR A 470 -13.23 -17.18 -3.27
CA THR A 470 -13.50 -16.53 -1.98
C THR A 470 -12.38 -16.88 -1.00
N PRO A 471 -11.63 -15.87 -0.49
CA PRO A 471 -10.66 -16.09 0.58
C PRO A 471 -11.35 -16.61 1.86
N PRO A 472 -10.66 -17.42 2.69
CA PRO A 472 -11.24 -17.97 3.94
C PRO A 472 -11.68 -16.90 4.94
N THR A 473 -10.95 -15.78 5.03
CA THR A 473 -11.32 -14.69 5.94
C THR A 473 -12.50 -13.89 5.39
N GLU A 474 -13.57 -13.80 6.16
CA GLU A 474 -14.75 -13.00 5.85
C GLU A 474 -14.45 -11.49 5.93
N ASN A 475 -15.20 -10.68 5.17
CA ASN A 475 -15.07 -9.22 5.13
C ASN A 475 -13.61 -8.77 4.95
N ASN A 476 -12.90 -9.45 4.08
CA ASN A 476 -11.46 -9.36 3.92
C ASN A 476 -10.99 -8.14 3.12
N GLY A 477 -11.84 -7.58 2.26
CA GLY A 477 -11.47 -6.44 1.42
C GLY A 477 -10.39 -6.74 0.40
N ALA A 478 -10.57 -7.77 -0.44
CA ALA A 478 -9.64 -8.09 -1.52
C ALA A 478 -9.34 -6.85 -2.38
N TYR A 479 -8.08 -6.37 -2.38
CA TYR A 479 -7.78 -5.04 -2.91
C TYR A 479 -6.78 -5.05 -4.07
N HIS A 480 -5.50 -5.33 -3.81
CA HIS A 480 -4.45 -5.36 -4.84
C HIS A 480 -4.02 -6.79 -5.13
N VAL A 481 -3.87 -7.09 -6.40
CA VAL A 481 -3.50 -8.42 -6.88
C VAL A 481 -2.20 -8.34 -7.66
N VAL A 482 -1.29 -9.28 -7.38
CA VAL A 482 -0.05 -9.46 -8.12
C VAL A 482 0.10 -10.94 -8.44
N ALA A 483 0.32 -11.26 -9.70
CA ALA A 483 0.64 -12.60 -10.13
C ALA A 483 2.14 -12.88 -9.99
N ASP A 484 2.49 -14.03 -9.43
CA ASP A 484 3.86 -14.52 -9.33
C ASP A 484 4.14 -15.52 -10.47
N PRO A 485 4.86 -15.11 -11.51
CA PRO A 485 5.11 -15.97 -12.65
C PRO A 485 6.10 -17.09 -12.35
N LYS A 486 6.93 -16.96 -11.30
CA LYS A 486 7.90 -17.97 -10.89
C LYS A 486 7.21 -19.13 -10.17
N ASN A 487 6.42 -18.83 -9.16
CA ASN A 487 5.77 -19.83 -8.32
C ASN A 487 4.37 -20.21 -8.80
N LYS A 488 3.85 -19.54 -9.86
CA LYS A 488 2.52 -19.78 -10.46
C LYS A 488 1.38 -19.62 -9.45
N VAL A 489 1.48 -18.60 -8.58
CA VAL A 489 0.49 -18.25 -7.57
C VAL A 489 0.05 -16.81 -7.71
N ILE A 490 -1.10 -16.48 -7.11
CA ILE A 490 -1.65 -15.14 -7.09
C ILE A 490 -1.61 -14.61 -5.66
N TRP A 491 -1.03 -13.44 -5.48
CA TRP A 491 -1.01 -12.72 -4.22
C TRP A 491 -2.08 -11.65 -4.19
N VAL A 492 -2.78 -11.52 -3.06
CA VAL A 492 -3.80 -10.49 -2.87
C VAL A 492 -3.75 -9.92 -1.46
N THR A 493 -3.86 -8.59 -1.35
CA THR A 493 -4.08 -7.94 -0.05
C THR A 493 -5.51 -8.13 0.41
N LEU A 494 -5.67 -8.55 1.65
CA LEU A 494 -6.94 -8.58 2.37
C LEU A 494 -6.97 -7.38 3.31
N GLN A 495 -7.19 -6.20 2.72
CA GLN A 495 -6.97 -4.87 3.32
C GLN A 495 -7.60 -4.68 4.69
N THR A 496 -8.83 -5.15 4.87
CA THR A 496 -9.62 -4.89 6.07
C THR A 496 -9.38 -5.89 7.19
N SER A 497 -8.59 -6.92 6.93
CA SER A 497 -8.26 -7.98 7.89
C SER A 497 -6.78 -8.06 8.26
N ASP A 498 -5.96 -7.09 7.80
CA ASP A 498 -4.51 -7.05 8.03
C ASP A 498 -3.80 -8.34 7.63
N LYS A 499 -4.12 -8.83 6.42
CA LYS A 499 -3.54 -10.05 5.86
C LYS A 499 -3.09 -9.86 4.42
N ILE A 500 -2.14 -10.68 4.03
CA ILE A 500 -1.81 -10.95 2.63
C ILE A 500 -2.15 -12.42 2.38
N ALA A 501 -2.85 -12.72 1.29
CA ALA A 501 -3.21 -14.08 0.93
C ALA A 501 -2.50 -14.52 -0.35
N ARG A 502 -2.12 -15.79 -0.37
CA ARG A 502 -1.62 -16.51 -1.54
C ARG A 502 -2.68 -17.49 -2.01
N PHE A 503 -3.01 -17.43 -3.29
CA PHE A 503 -3.91 -18.36 -3.96
C PHE A 503 -3.16 -19.17 -5.01
N ASP A 504 -3.28 -20.48 -4.95
CA ASP A 504 -2.79 -21.38 -5.99
C ASP A 504 -3.92 -21.70 -6.98
N PRO A 505 -3.87 -21.16 -8.22
CA PRO A 505 -4.94 -21.40 -9.20
C PRO A 505 -5.08 -22.84 -9.67
N LYS A 506 -4.04 -23.66 -9.50
CA LYS A 506 -4.05 -25.07 -9.93
C LYS A 506 -4.80 -25.96 -8.95
N THR A 507 -4.62 -25.71 -7.67
CA THR A 507 -5.24 -26.50 -6.58
C THR A 507 -6.44 -25.79 -5.95
N GLU A 508 -6.66 -24.53 -6.31
CA GLU A 508 -7.66 -23.62 -5.73
C GLU A 508 -7.53 -23.47 -4.21
N THR A 509 -6.30 -23.57 -3.70
CA THR A 509 -6.02 -23.50 -2.27
C THR A 509 -5.54 -22.10 -1.84
N TRP A 510 -5.91 -21.73 -0.62
CA TRP A 510 -5.54 -20.47 0.01
C TRP A 510 -4.53 -20.66 1.14
N THR A 511 -3.60 -19.73 1.23
CA THR A 511 -2.76 -19.54 2.43
C THR A 511 -2.81 -18.07 2.82
N GLU A 512 -3.20 -17.77 4.07
CA GLU A 512 -3.28 -16.40 4.57
C GLU A 512 -2.16 -16.12 5.57
N PHE A 513 -1.55 -14.95 5.48
CA PHE A 513 -0.44 -14.48 6.31
C PHE A 513 -0.85 -13.20 7.02
N SER A 514 -0.92 -13.22 8.34
CA SER A 514 -1.25 -12.05 9.15
C SER A 514 -0.09 -11.06 9.18
N LEU A 515 -0.41 -9.76 9.13
CA LEU A 515 0.55 -8.69 9.35
C LEU A 515 0.78 -8.47 10.86
N PRO A 516 1.95 -7.97 11.27
CA PRO A 516 2.29 -7.83 12.69
C PRO A 516 1.59 -6.67 13.41
N ILE A 517 0.84 -5.87 12.68
CA ILE A 517 0.08 -4.71 13.20
C ILE A 517 -1.40 -4.84 12.88
N VAL A 518 -2.22 -4.07 13.59
CA VAL A 518 -3.64 -3.91 13.33
C VAL A 518 -3.91 -2.58 12.64
N GLU A 519 -4.96 -2.53 11.83
CA GLU A 519 -5.32 -1.33 11.05
C GLU A 519 -4.18 -0.88 10.11
N SER A 520 -3.53 -1.87 9.50
CA SER A 520 -2.45 -1.63 8.54
C SER A 520 -2.90 -0.85 7.31
N ASP A 521 -4.17 -1.01 6.93
CA ASP A 521 -4.73 -0.50 5.65
C ASP A 521 -3.81 -0.85 4.47
N ALA A 522 -3.28 -2.07 4.46
CA ALA A 522 -2.37 -2.56 3.42
C ALA A 522 -3.07 -2.53 2.06
N ARG A 523 -2.62 -1.66 1.16
CA ARG A 523 -3.26 -1.46 -0.14
C ARG A 523 -2.50 -2.07 -1.28
N ARG A 524 -1.28 -1.64 -1.50
CA ARG A 524 -0.47 -2.19 -2.57
C ARG A 524 0.49 -3.22 -2.03
N ILE A 525 0.70 -4.26 -2.82
CA ILE A 525 1.79 -5.22 -2.65
C ILE A 525 2.68 -5.21 -3.90
N ASP A 526 3.93 -5.56 -3.72
CA ASP A 526 4.87 -5.85 -4.81
C ASP A 526 5.74 -7.05 -4.43
N ILE A 527 6.09 -7.87 -5.41
CA ILE A 527 7.00 -9.01 -5.22
C ILE A 527 8.42 -8.47 -5.30
N ASP A 528 9.25 -8.83 -4.34
CA ASP A 528 10.66 -8.46 -4.34
C ASP A 528 11.43 -9.17 -5.47
N PRO A 529 11.97 -8.45 -6.45
CA PRO A 529 12.71 -9.08 -7.54
C PRO A 529 14.00 -9.78 -7.10
N SER A 530 14.62 -9.33 -6.00
CA SER A 530 15.83 -9.91 -5.43
C SER A 530 15.56 -11.15 -4.59
N ASN A 531 14.34 -11.24 -4.01
CA ASN A 531 13.86 -12.36 -3.23
C ASN A 531 12.37 -12.62 -3.50
N PRO A 532 12.00 -13.43 -4.48
CA PRO A 532 10.60 -13.67 -4.85
C PRO A 532 9.71 -14.28 -3.75
N ASN A 533 10.29 -14.77 -2.67
CA ASN A 533 9.53 -15.23 -1.50
C ASN A 533 9.09 -14.08 -0.60
N ARG A 534 9.56 -12.86 -0.88
CA ARG A 534 9.25 -11.65 -0.11
C ARG A 534 8.21 -10.81 -0.83
N ILE A 535 7.12 -10.55 -0.14
CA ILE A 535 5.99 -9.75 -0.63
C ILE A 535 5.90 -8.49 0.22
N TRP A 536 6.19 -7.37 -0.38
CA TRP A 536 6.12 -6.06 0.24
C TRP A 536 4.70 -5.51 0.27
N TRP A 537 4.39 -4.70 1.27
CA TRP A 537 3.12 -4.00 1.40
C TRP A 537 3.32 -2.58 1.94
N SER A 538 2.35 -1.69 1.70
CA SER A 538 2.30 -0.34 2.26
C SER A 538 0.88 0.02 2.67
N GLY A 539 0.76 0.81 3.76
CA GLY A 539 -0.51 1.20 4.37
C GLY A 539 -0.83 2.68 4.21
N ASP A 540 -1.97 3.00 3.59
CA ASP A 540 -2.37 4.38 3.29
C ASP A 540 -2.70 5.21 4.55
N THR A 541 -3.37 4.61 5.53
CA THR A 541 -3.81 5.35 6.73
C THR A 541 -2.89 5.14 7.92
N SER A 542 -1.99 4.19 7.85
CA SER A 542 -1.17 3.76 8.98
C SER A 542 0.25 4.32 8.99
N SER A 543 0.76 4.84 7.87
CA SER A 543 2.16 5.25 7.67
C SER A 543 3.17 4.13 7.94
N HIS A 544 2.76 2.89 7.66
CA HIS A 544 3.57 1.69 7.79
C HIS A 544 3.86 1.08 6.43
N LEU A 545 5.03 0.48 6.31
CA LEU A 545 5.38 -0.44 5.23
C LEU A 545 6.07 -1.67 5.82
N GLY A 546 6.10 -2.74 5.05
CA GLY A 546 6.75 -3.94 5.50
C GLY A 546 6.71 -5.05 4.46
N TYR A 547 7.06 -6.23 4.88
CA TYR A 547 6.98 -7.41 4.02
C TYR A 547 6.63 -8.67 4.81
N ILE A 548 6.10 -9.64 4.13
CA ILE A 548 6.13 -11.04 4.55
C ILE A 548 7.18 -11.77 3.72
N GLU A 549 7.85 -12.74 4.29
CA GLU A 549 8.77 -13.64 3.60
C GLU A 549 8.41 -15.08 3.93
N VAL A 550 8.02 -15.83 2.88
CA VAL A 550 7.64 -17.24 3.02
C VAL A 550 8.90 -18.10 3.05
N LEU A 551 9.01 -18.96 4.05
CA LEU A 551 10.23 -19.71 4.34
C LEU A 551 10.37 -21.01 3.55
N ASP A 552 9.23 -21.59 3.10
CA ASP A 552 9.20 -22.80 2.30
C ASP A 552 8.21 -22.63 1.14
N GLN A 553 8.70 -22.66 -0.07
CA GLN A 553 7.91 -22.76 -1.30
C GLN A 553 8.35 -23.96 -2.12
#